data_c5a4243c20da6e243ddc412618394c01
#
_entry.id   c5a4243c20da6e243ddc412618394c01
#
_cell.length_a   1.000
_cell.length_b   1.000
_cell.length_c   1.000
_cell.angle_alpha   90.00
_cell.angle_beta   90.00
_cell.angle_gamma   90.00
#
_symmetry.space_group_name_H-M   'P 1'
#
loop_
_entity.id
_entity.type
_entity.pdbx_description
1 polymer ?
#
loop_
_entity_poly.entity_id
_entity_poly.type
_entity_poly.pdbx_seq_one_letter_code
_entity_poly.pdbx_strand_id
1 'polypeptide(L)'
;MGENPEIISKGYLSLSFSYIRSEKDILKLVNTIIVNTKGDGDKSGEDFWVKAEKLYYTALIGYIWYEAPEQEKNFTTLLEMINASEAREDDETFKNPVDVMFDELEARDPDHFAVKQYRKYKLAAGVVCFRRLLNQSIGKSPKTYTTKKGETAWTQE
;
A
#
# COMPACT_ATOMS: atom_id res chain seq x y z
N MET A 1 36.06 21.18 3.89
CA MET A 1 34.95 21.70 3.07
C MET A 1 33.69 21.42 3.84
N GLY A 2 33.13 22.44 4.47
CA GLY A 2 31.89 22.31 5.23
C GLY A 2 30.71 22.22 4.28
N GLU A 3 29.88 21.21 4.45
CA GLU A 3 28.56 21.17 3.82
C GLU A 3 27.77 22.40 4.29
N ASN A 4 27.25 23.16 3.33
CA ASN A 4 26.52 24.38 3.64
C ASN A 4 25.20 24.02 4.36
N PRO A 5 24.98 24.43 5.61
CA PRO A 5 23.80 24.09 6.39
C PRO A 5 22.50 24.54 5.74
N GLU A 6 22.52 25.54 4.85
CA GLU A 6 21.36 25.97 4.08
C GLU A 6 20.92 24.95 3.01
N ILE A 7 21.88 24.20 2.44
CA ILE A 7 21.56 23.16 1.43
C ILE A 7 20.92 21.96 2.14
N ILE A 8 21.40 21.61 3.32
CA ILE A 8 20.84 20.52 4.14
C ILE A 8 19.41 20.89 4.56
N SER A 9 19.18 22.11 5.02
CA SER A 9 17.83 22.56 5.42
C SER A 9 16.84 22.59 4.27
N LYS A 10 17.27 22.99 3.06
CA LYS A 10 16.42 22.94 1.85
C LYS A 10 16.12 21.51 1.40
N GLY A 11 17.06 20.59 1.53
CA GLY A 11 16.84 19.17 1.24
C GLY A 11 15.82 18.54 2.19
N TYR A 12 15.89 18.84 3.48
CA TYR A 12 14.90 18.38 4.46
C TYR A 12 13.52 18.98 4.25
N LEU A 13 13.43 20.26 3.86
CA LEU A 13 12.16 20.92 3.55
C LEU A 13 11.47 20.32 2.32
N SER A 14 12.22 19.82 1.32
CA SER A 14 11.63 19.17 0.14
C SER A 14 11.04 17.78 0.44
N LEU A 15 11.45 17.15 1.55
CA LEU A 15 10.92 15.86 2.02
C LEU A 15 9.80 16.01 3.06
N SER A 16 9.54 17.23 3.53
CA SER A 16 8.50 17.55 4.50
C SER A 16 7.12 17.63 3.85
N PHE A 17 6.09 17.26 4.59
CA PHE A 17 4.68 17.43 4.20
C PHE A 17 4.11 18.83 4.51
N SER A 18 4.95 19.80 4.81
CA SER A 18 4.56 21.18 5.18
C SER A 18 3.71 21.91 4.11
N TYR A 19 3.74 21.45 2.85
CA TYR A 19 2.92 21.98 1.76
C TYR A 19 1.50 21.41 1.70
N ILE A 20 1.22 20.32 2.43
CA ILE A 20 -0.11 19.72 2.52
C ILE A 20 -0.97 20.59 3.44
N ARG A 21 -2.05 21.14 2.91
CA ARG A 21 -2.99 21.97 3.64
C ARG A 21 -4.39 21.39 3.71
N SER A 22 -4.64 20.34 2.92
CA SER A 22 -5.95 19.71 2.83
C SER A 22 -5.84 18.26 2.38
N GLU A 23 -6.90 17.48 2.59
CA GLU A 23 -7.01 16.12 2.06
C GLU A 23 -6.85 16.05 0.53
N LYS A 24 -7.25 17.12 -0.18
CA LYS A 24 -7.04 17.23 -1.64
C LYS A 24 -5.56 17.25 -2.00
N ASP A 25 -4.72 17.85 -1.17
CA ASP A 25 -3.27 17.87 -1.42
C ASP A 25 -2.65 16.52 -1.15
N ILE A 26 -3.17 15.77 -0.16
CA ILE A 26 -2.80 14.36 0.06
C ILE A 26 -3.08 13.55 -1.20
N LEU A 27 -4.29 13.67 -1.77
CA LEU A 27 -4.66 12.94 -2.99
C LEU A 27 -3.80 13.32 -4.20
N LYS A 28 -3.42 14.60 -4.34
CA LYS A 28 -2.49 15.05 -5.40
C LYS A 28 -1.10 14.43 -5.21
N LEU A 29 -0.59 14.44 -3.97
CA LEU A 29 0.69 13.83 -3.64
C LEU A 29 0.70 12.35 -3.98
N VAL A 30 -0.31 11.59 -3.54
CA VAL A 30 -0.46 10.18 -3.82
C VAL A 30 -0.49 9.92 -5.33
N ASN A 31 -1.28 10.68 -6.10
CA ASN A 31 -1.30 10.55 -7.55
C ASN A 31 0.08 10.80 -8.16
N THR A 32 0.83 11.78 -7.66
CA THR A 32 2.18 12.07 -8.14
C THR A 32 3.14 10.91 -7.84
N ILE A 33 3.07 10.33 -6.64
CA ILE A 33 3.88 9.15 -6.28
C ILE A 33 3.58 8.00 -7.25
N ILE A 34 2.30 7.66 -7.43
CA ILE A 34 1.88 6.56 -8.30
C ILE A 34 2.32 6.77 -9.75
N VAL A 35 2.14 7.97 -10.30
CA VAL A 35 2.55 8.26 -11.69
C VAL A 35 4.06 8.14 -11.86
N ASN A 36 4.84 8.59 -10.88
CA ASN A 36 6.30 8.56 -10.96
C ASN A 36 6.91 7.19 -10.66
N THR A 37 6.19 6.32 -9.95
CA THR A 37 6.65 4.95 -9.62
C THR A 37 6.20 3.91 -10.63
N LYS A 38 5.19 4.21 -11.44
CA LYS A 38 4.78 3.34 -12.54
C LYS A 38 5.83 3.32 -13.65
N GLY A 39 6.38 2.14 -13.91
CA GLY A 39 7.12 1.90 -15.15
C GLY A 39 6.17 1.78 -16.36
N ASP A 40 6.72 1.85 -17.57
CA ASP A 40 6.00 1.70 -18.87
C ASP A 40 5.46 0.28 -19.14
N GLY A 41 5.01 -0.44 -18.11
CA GLY A 41 4.52 -1.82 -18.19
C GLY A 41 3.03 -1.94 -18.56
N ASP A 42 2.68 -3.12 -19.00
CA ASP A 42 1.39 -3.56 -19.57
C ASP A 42 0.14 -3.17 -18.75
N LYS A 43 -0.89 -2.66 -19.43
CA LYS A 43 -2.06 -1.94 -18.85
C LYS A 43 -3.22 -2.83 -18.39
N SER A 44 -3.17 -4.14 -18.53
CA SER A 44 -4.37 -5.00 -18.45
C SER A 44 -4.72 -5.62 -17.08
N GLY A 45 -3.93 -5.41 -16.04
CA GLY A 45 -4.23 -5.86 -14.67
C GLY A 45 -4.06 -4.78 -13.62
N GLU A 46 -3.66 -3.61 -14.06
CA GLU A 46 -3.11 -2.53 -13.25
C GLU A 46 -4.15 -1.74 -12.45
N ASP A 47 -5.39 -1.63 -12.92
CA ASP A 47 -6.37 -0.70 -12.33
C ASP A 47 -6.74 -1.05 -10.88
N PHE A 48 -6.80 -2.32 -10.55
CA PHE A 48 -7.17 -2.76 -9.21
C PHE A 48 -6.03 -2.53 -8.21
N TRP A 49 -4.82 -2.95 -8.56
CA TRP A 49 -3.62 -2.79 -7.72
C TRP A 49 -3.31 -1.32 -7.49
N VAL A 50 -3.42 -0.52 -8.52
CA VAL A 50 -3.22 0.93 -8.44
C VAL A 50 -4.26 1.58 -7.54
N LYS A 51 -5.52 1.15 -7.60
CA LYS A 51 -6.56 1.65 -6.69
C LYS A 51 -6.28 1.26 -5.23
N ALA A 52 -5.87 0.03 -4.98
CA ALA A 52 -5.50 -0.44 -3.65
C ALA A 52 -4.27 0.33 -3.12
N GLU A 53 -3.26 0.50 -3.94
CA GLU A 53 -2.04 1.25 -3.60
C GLU A 53 -2.34 2.73 -3.31
N LYS A 54 -3.20 3.37 -4.10
CA LYS A 54 -3.68 4.73 -3.82
C LYS A 54 -4.38 4.85 -2.48
N LEU A 55 -5.26 3.90 -2.15
CA LEU A 55 -5.96 3.88 -0.86
C LEU A 55 -4.97 3.72 0.29
N TYR A 56 -3.98 2.84 0.12
CA TYR A 56 -2.95 2.59 1.11
C TYR A 56 -2.09 3.83 1.38
N TYR A 57 -1.50 4.43 0.34
CA TYR A 57 -0.71 5.65 0.52
C TYR A 57 -1.54 6.83 1.05
N THR A 58 -2.80 6.95 0.61
CA THR A 58 -3.70 7.98 1.13
C THR A 58 -3.97 7.80 2.62
N ALA A 59 -4.13 6.55 3.08
CA ALA A 59 -4.30 6.24 4.49
C ALA A 59 -3.05 6.58 5.31
N LEU A 60 -1.86 6.14 4.87
CA LEU A 60 -0.61 6.39 5.59
C LEU A 60 -0.27 7.88 5.66
N ILE A 61 -0.33 8.59 4.53
CA ILE A 61 -0.04 10.03 4.49
C ILE A 61 -1.09 10.80 5.29
N GLY A 62 -2.35 10.39 5.21
CA GLY A 62 -3.42 10.97 6.03
C GLY A 62 -3.17 10.77 7.52
N TYR A 63 -2.75 9.58 7.94
CA TYR A 63 -2.36 9.30 9.32
C TYR A 63 -1.23 10.22 9.78
N ILE A 64 -0.14 10.28 9.02
CA ILE A 64 1.02 11.13 9.33
C ILE A 64 0.61 12.61 9.42
N TRP A 65 -0.20 13.08 8.48
CA TRP A 65 -0.58 14.48 8.43
C TRP A 65 -1.45 14.91 9.62
N TYR A 66 -2.37 14.05 10.07
CA TYR A 66 -3.27 14.36 11.18
C TYR A 66 -2.68 14.05 12.55
N GLU A 67 -2.00 12.92 12.70
CA GLU A 67 -1.65 12.34 14.00
C GLU A 67 -0.16 12.52 14.37
N ALA A 68 0.74 12.59 13.39
CA ALA A 68 2.16 12.69 13.68
C ALA A 68 2.56 14.10 14.16
N PRO A 69 3.58 14.20 15.02
CA PRO A 69 4.18 15.49 15.36
C PRO A 69 4.84 16.11 14.12
N GLU A 70 5.01 17.42 14.15
CA GLU A 70 5.46 18.19 12.97
C GLU A 70 6.80 17.70 12.39
N GLN A 71 7.71 17.25 13.25
CA GLN A 71 9.03 16.74 12.85
C GLN A 71 8.94 15.41 12.08
N GLU A 72 7.86 14.65 12.28
CA GLU A 72 7.60 13.36 11.65
C GLU A 72 6.70 13.45 10.40
N LYS A 73 6.20 14.63 10.08
CA LYS A 73 5.41 14.86 8.86
C LYS A 73 6.30 14.95 7.63
N ASN A 74 6.84 13.81 7.22
CA ASN A 74 7.80 13.71 6.13
C ASN A 74 7.79 12.32 5.46
N PHE A 75 8.50 12.22 4.33
CA PHE A 75 8.63 10.97 3.58
C PHE A 75 9.41 9.87 4.32
N THR A 76 10.32 10.21 5.22
CA THR A 76 11.05 9.21 6.01
C THR A 76 10.08 8.42 6.86
N THR A 77 9.17 9.10 7.57
CA THR A 77 8.13 8.45 8.37
C THR A 77 7.20 7.60 7.50
N LEU A 78 6.84 8.07 6.30
CA LEU A 78 6.06 7.26 5.35
C LEU A 78 6.78 5.97 4.98
N LEU A 79 8.08 6.02 4.66
CA LEU A 79 8.87 4.84 4.32
C LEU A 79 9.01 3.88 5.51
N GLU A 80 9.18 4.40 6.72
CA GLU A 80 9.20 3.60 7.94
C GLU A 80 7.87 2.87 8.17
N MET A 81 6.74 3.54 7.97
CA MET A 81 5.43 2.90 8.05
C MET A 81 5.24 1.82 6.97
N ILE A 82 5.67 2.08 5.74
CA ILE A 82 5.62 1.09 4.65
C ILE A 82 6.45 -0.14 5.02
N ASN A 83 7.66 0.03 5.51
CA ASN A 83 8.53 -1.07 5.95
C ASN A 83 7.94 -1.83 7.15
N ALA A 84 7.30 -1.13 8.08
CA ALA A 84 6.64 -1.75 9.24
C ALA A 84 5.35 -2.50 8.87
N SER A 85 4.80 -2.26 7.69
CA SER A 85 3.57 -2.90 7.22
C SER A 85 3.78 -4.21 6.47
N GLU A 86 4.99 -4.78 6.51
CA GLU A 86 5.25 -6.07 5.87
C GLU A 86 4.28 -7.15 6.36
N ALA A 87 3.53 -7.72 5.41
CA ALA A 87 2.62 -8.81 5.68
C ALA A 87 3.42 -10.11 5.82
N ARG A 88 3.14 -10.88 6.86
CA ARG A 88 3.59 -12.27 6.92
C ARG A 88 2.58 -13.16 6.20
N GLU A 89 3.03 -13.83 5.15
CA GLU A 89 2.17 -14.71 4.34
C GLU A 89 1.75 -16.00 5.07
N ASP A 90 2.42 -16.31 6.17
CA ASP A 90 2.28 -17.55 6.94
C ASP A 90 1.31 -17.44 8.13
N ASP A 91 0.84 -16.25 8.48
CA ASP A 91 -0.07 -16.04 9.61
C ASP A 91 -1.16 -14.99 9.27
N GLU A 92 -2.35 -15.47 8.94
CA GLU A 92 -3.51 -14.61 8.65
C GLU A 92 -4.00 -13.78 9.86
N THR A 93 -3.59 -14.16 11.07
CA THR A 93 -3.94 -13.47 12.31
C THR A 93 -2.92 -12.41 12.70
N PHE A 94 -1.79 -12.36 12.00
CA PHE A 94 -0.72 -11.42 12.29
C PHE A 94 -1.15 -9.99 11.97
N LYS A 95 -1.14 -9.15 12.99
CA LYS A 95 -1.30 -7.71 12.86
C LYS A 95 0.08 -7.05 12.87
N ASN A 96 0.42 -6.39 11.78
CA ASN A 96 1.64 -5.60 11.74
C ASN A 96 1.48 -4.31 12.58
N PRO A 97 2.58 -3.61 12.92
CA PRO A 97 2.51 -2.38 13.72
C PRO A 97 1.58 -1.31 13.15
N VAL A 98 1.47 -1.20 11.83
CA VAL A 98 0.57 -0.24 11.16
C VAL A 98 -0.89 -0.62 11.36
N ASP A 99 -1.23 -1.91 11.28
CA ASP A 99 -2.60 -2.38 11.59
C ASP A 99 -3.00 -1.99 13.02
N VAL A 100 -2.10 -2.15 13.99
CA VAL A 100 -2.35 -1.79 15.40
C VAL A 100 -2.58 -0.28 15.54
N MET A 101 -1.74 0.54 14.89
CA MET A 101 -1.90 2.00 14.90
C MET A 101 -3.26 2.45 14.33
N PHE A 102 -3.71 1.82 13.25
CA PHE A 102 -5.02 2.13 12.66
C PHE A 102 -6.18 1.61 13.49
N ASP A 103 -6.05 0.44 14.13
CA ASP A 103 -7.06 -0.08 15.07
C ASP A 103 -7.24 0.87 16.28
N GLU A 104 -6.15 1.40 16.82
CA GLU A 104 -6.18 2.37 17.92
C GLU A 104 -6.84 3.70 17.50
N LEU A 105 -6.49 4.18 16.31
CA LEU A 105 -7.10 5.39 15.75
C LEU A 105 -8.59 5.17 15.46
N GLU A 106 -8.97 4.02 14.92
CA GLU A 106 -10.37 3.66 14.66
C GLU A 106 -11.20 3.56 15.93
N ALA A 107 -10.63 3.02 17.01
CA ALA A 107 -11.29 2.95 18.32
C ALA A 107 -11.54 4.33 18.91
N ARG A 108 -10.68 5.32 18.63
CA ARG A 108 -10.78 6.70 19.09
C ARG A 108 -11.67 7.55 18.18
N ASP A 109 -11.49 7.44 16.88
CA ASP A 109 -12.23 8.19 15.85
C ASP A 109 -12.53 7.32 14.62
N PRO A 110 -13.68 6.60 14.63
CA PRO A 110 -14.06 5.73 13.49
C PRO A 110 -14.34 6.49 12.20
N ASP A 111 -14.58 7.79 12.27
CA ASP A 111 -14.86 8.65 11.12
C ASP A 111 -13.63 9.37 10.58
N HIS A 112 -12.48 9.15 11.18
CA HIS A 112 -11.22 9.75 10.77
C HIS A 112 -10.90 9.48 9.29
N PHE A 113 -10.41 10.49 8.58
CA PHE A 113 -10.09 10.39 7.15
C PHE A 113 -9.19 9.19 6.82
N ALA A 114 -8.07 9.06 7.54
CA ALA A 114 -7.10 7.99 7.33
C ALA A 114 -7.69 6.60 7.59
N VAL A 115 -8.52 6.45 8.64
CA VAL A 115 -9.22 5.20 8.97
C VAL A 115 -10.16 4.78 7.83
N LYS A 116 -10.94 5.72 7.29
CA LYS A 116 -11.84 5.44 6.15
C LYS A 116 -11.08 4.93 4.92
N GLN A 117 -9.91 5.49 4.63
CA GLN A 117 -9.08 5.05 3.50
C GLN A 117 -8.45 3.69 3.79
N TYR A 118 -7.98 3.46 5.01
CA TYR A 118 -7.38 2.18 5.41
C TYR A 118 -8.39 1.03 5.37
N ARG A 119 -9.61 1.23 5.86
CA ARG A 119 -10.70 0.25 5.73
C ARG A 119 -10.97 -0.13 4.27
N LYS A 120 -11.04 0.86 3.38
CA LYS A 120 -11.23 0.61 1.94
C LYS A 120 -10.07 -0.19 1.35
N TYR A 121 -8.84 0.13 1.77
CA TYR A 121 -7.65 -0.63 1.39
C TYR A 121 -7.73 -2.08 1.87
N LYS A 122 -8.04 -2.31 3.14
CA LYS A 122 -8.16 -3.67 3.71
C LYS A 122 -9.26 -4.49 3.02
N LEU A 123 -10.38 -3.87 2.69
CA LEU A 123 -11.44 -4.53 1.90
C LEU A 123 -10.93 -4.90 0.50
N ALA A 124 -10.23 -4.01 -0.18
CA ALA A 124 -9.66 -4.27 -1.49
C ALA A 124 -8.58 -5.37 -1.40
N ALA A 125 -7.67 -5.30 -0.44
CA ALA A 125 -6.64 -6.32 -0.20
C ALA A 125 -7.26 -7.67 0.18
N GLY A 126 -8.29 -7.68 1.03
CA GLY A 126 -9.03 -8.90 1.40
C GLY A 126 -9.71 -9.57 0.21
N VAL A 127 -10.31 -8.80 -0.69
CA VAL A 127 -10.91 -9.33 -1.94
C VAL A 127 -9.82 -9.97 -2.82
N VAL A 128 -8.63 -9.41 -2.87
CA VAL A 128 -7.50 -9.99 -3.64
C VAL A 128 -6.99 -11.26 -3.00
N CYS A 129 -6.81 -11.26 -1.69
CA CYS A 129 -6.38 -12.44 -0.95
C CYS A 129 -7.41 -13.57 -1.11
N PHE A 130 -8.69 -13.27 -0.95
CA PHE A 130 -9.79 -14.22 -1.17
C PHE A 130 -9.83 -14.72 -2.62
N ARG A 131 -9.65 -13.85 -3.60
CA ARG A 131 -9.58 -14.22 -5.03
C ARG A 131 -8.36 -15.09 -5.32
N ARG A 132 -7.21 -14.80 -4.69
CA ARG A 132 -6.00 -15.61 -4.80
C ARG A 132 -6.21 -17.00 -4.17
N LEU A 133 -6.84 -17.06 -2.99
CA LEU A 133 -7.21 -18.30 -2.32
C LEU A 133 -8.24 -19.09 -3.14
N LEU A 134 -9.26 -18.45 -3.71
CA LEU A 134 -10.21 -19.08 -4.64
C LEU A 134 -9.50 -19.60 -5.89
N ASN A 135 -8.59 -18.84 -6.49
CA ASN A 135 -7.81 -19.27 -7.63
C ASN A 135 -6.84 -20.43 -7.27
N GLN A 136 -6.37 -20.49 -6.02
CA GLN A 136 -5.59 -21.64 -5.54
C GLN A 136 -6.48 -22.85 -5.22
N SER A 137 -7.70 -22.65 -4.74
CA SER A 137 -8.64 -23.73 -4.38
C SER A 137 -9.42 -24.26 -5.59
N ILE A 138 -9.82 -23.36 -6.51
CA ILE A 138 -10.60 -23.67 -7.72
C ILE A 138 -9.68 -23.75 -8.93
N GLY A 139 -8.55 -23.07 -8.91
CA GLY A 139 -7.63 -22.86 -10.01
C GLY A 139 -6.34 -23.61 -9.86
N LYS A 140 -6.36 -24.83 -9.32
CA LYS A 140 -5.56 -25.82 -9.97
C LYS A 140 -6.18 -26.01 -11.36
N SER A 141 -5.91 -25.05 -12.27
CA SER A 141 -6.01 -25.35 -13.70
C SER A 141 -5.40 -26.72 -13.86
N PRO A 142 -6.12 -27.69 -14.40
CA PRO A 142 -5.53 -29.01 -14.60
C PRO A 142 -4.21 -28.77 -15.31
N LYS A 143 -3.11 -29.15 -14.67
CA LYS A 143 -1.80 -29.00 -15.27
C LYS A 143 -1.84 -29.87 -16.51
N THR A 144 -1.90 -29.26 -17.69
CA THR A 144 -1.78 -29.96 -18.96
C THR A 144 -0.35 -30.48 -19.03
N TYR A 145 -0.19 -31.77 -18.78
CA TYR A 145 1.08 -32.42 -19.07
C TYR A 145 1.02 -32.92 -20.50
N THR A 146 1.92 -32.46 -21.31
CA THR A 146 2.15 -33.06 -22.63
C THR A 146 2.82 -34.39 -22.41
N THR A 147 2.12 -35.49 -22.69
CA THR A 147 2.72 -36.80 -22.69
C THR A 147 3.72 -36.91 -23.84
N LYS A 148 4.70 -37.77 -23.73
CA LYS A 148 5.75 -38.01 -24.78
C LYS A 148 5.17 -38.39 -26.14
N LYS A 149 3.83 -38.58 -26.25
CA LYS A 149 3.09 -38.87 -27.49
C LYS A 149 2.30 -37.67 -28.02
N GLY A 150 2.43 -36.47 -27.43
CA GLY A 150 1.73 -35.28 -27.91
C GLY A 150 0.24 -35.22 -27.55
N GLU A 151 -0.25 -36.14 -26.72
CA GLU A 151 -1.64 -36.10 -26.22
C GLU A 151 -1.72 -35.32 -24.91
N THR A 152 -2.71 -34.43 -24.79
CA THR A 152 -3.02 -33.69 -23.58
C THR A 152 -3.84 -34.61 -22.64
N ALA A 153 -3.29 -34.96 -21.50
CA ALA A 153 -4.00 -35.67 -20.45
C ALA A 153 -4.44 -34.70 -19.34
N TRP A 154 -5.68 -34.80 -18.93
CA TRP A 154 -6.25 -34.06 -17.82
C TRP A 154 -6.21 -34.94 -16.57
N THR A 155 -5.50 -34.55 -15.53
CA THR A 155 -5.59 -35.20 -14.23
C THR A 155 -6.56 -34.40 -13.37
N GLN A 156 -7.67 -35.05 -12.98
CA GLN A 156 -8.52 -34.60 -11.88
C GLN A 156 -7.91 -35.13 -10.58
N GLU A 157 -7.52 -34.25 -9.71
CA GLU A 157 -7.39 -34.53 -8.27
C GLU A 157 -8.45 -33.74 -7.51
#